data_962ac8fe35a35c934fd692b39a13291b
#
_entry.id   962ac8fe35a35c934fd692b39a13291b
#
_cell.length_a   1.000
_cell.length_b   1.000
_cell.length_c   1.000
_cell.angle_alpha   90.00
_cell.angle_beta   90.00
_cell.angle_gamma   90.00
#
_symmetry.space_group_name_H-M   'P 1'
#
loop_
_entity.id
_entity.type
_entity.pdbx_description
1 polymer ?
#
loop_
_entity_poly.entity_id
_entity_poly.type
_entity_poly.pdbx_seq_one_letter_code
_entity_poly.pdbx_strand_id
1 'polypeptide(L)'
;MRATPLRGPSNFAAPLHSEMAEASMPLTTLKAFMKMEAAGGIVLIAASAMALVLSNSPALTYYEALLETPVAIVVGPLSLHKPLLLWINDGLMAVFFLLVGLEIKREFLGGHLSDMRSALLPAMAAVGGMVVPALIYVGINWGQGPLLNGWAIPAATDIAFALGILALLGSRAPLALKVLLTAVAVIDDLGAIVIIALFYTAELSVASLVLAGAALAGLVALNLFGVRRLAPYAVLGLVLWVCVLKSGVHATLAGVAVALTIPYKPDTAGRSPLKELEHDLHKWVAFGVLPIFGFANAGVSFAGMTPASVLEPVTLGIALGLFIGKQIGVFGAAWLTVRFGLARMPEGVSWAQIYAMSLLCGIGFTMSLFIGSLAFENLPPDQAFDAPVRLGVLIGSVTSATIGYMILRFLPRRWSPKPRSSGS
;
A
#
# COMPACT_ATOMS: atom_id res chain seq x y z
N MET A 1 67.53 -13.82 -48.45
CA MET A 1 66.31 -12.95 -48.41
C MET A 1 65.08 -13.79 -48.07
N ARG A 2 64.63 -13.74 -46.81
CA ARG A 2 63.42 -14.46 -46.35
C ARG A 2 62.36 -13.42 -46.16
N ALA A 3 61.22 -13.52 -46.88
CA ALA A 3 60.07 -12.67 -46.76
C ALA A 3 59.24 -13.07 -45.54
N THR A 4 58.90 -12.08 -44.72
CA THR A 4 57.99 -12.19 -43.57
C THR A 4 56.53 -11.95 -44.04
N PRO A 5 55.54 -12.74 -43.65
CA PRO A 5 54.15 -12.49 -44.00
C PRO A 5 53.53 -11.48 -43.08
N LEU A 6 52.80 -10.54 -43.66
CA LEU A 6 51.98 -9.49 -43.04
C LEU A 6 50.78 -10.14 -42.28
N ARG A 7 50.65 -9.80 -41.00
CA ARG A 7 49.46 -10.09 -40.18
C ARG A 7 48.30 -9.19 -40.59
N GLY A 8 47.19 -9.78 -40.97
CA GLY A 8 45.92 -9.10 -41.20
C GLY A 8 45.28 -8.60 -39.90
N PRO A 9 44.32 -7.66 -39.96
CA PRO A 9 43.68 -7.06 -38.78
C PRO A 9 42.75 -8.04 -38.09
N SER A 10 43.01 -8.24 -36.79
CA SER A 10 42.14 -9.02 -35.89
C SER A 10 40.78 -8.33 -35.67
N ASN A 11 39.73 -9.02 -36.00
CA ASN A 11 38.34 -8.70 -35.70
C ASN A 11 38.18 -8.43 -34.17
N PHE A 12 37.97 -7.18 -33.81
CA PHE A 12 37.37 -6.77 -32.55
C PHE A 12 35.85 -6.85 -32.71
N ALA A 13 35.30 -8.07 -32.65
CA ALA A 13 33.89 -8.25 -32.34
C ALA A 13 33.80 -8.55 -30.82
N ALA A 14 33.66 -7.51 -30.02
CA ALA A 14 33.25 -7.64 -28.62
C ALA A 14 31.80 -8.16 -28.59
N PRO A 15 31.46 -9.14 -27.76
CA PRO A 15 30.10 -9.61 -27.65
C PRO A 15 29.27 -8.60 -26.86
N LEU A 16 28.40 -7.86 -27.57
CA LEU A 16 27.36 -6.98 -27.01
C LEU A 16 26.19 -7.75 -26.33
N HIS A 17 26.45 -8.99 -25.91
CA HIS A 17 25.42 -9.86 -25.34
C HIS A 17 25.49 -10.07 -23.81
N SER A 18 26.36 -9.33 -23.07
CA SER A 18 26.50 -9.54 -21.62
C SER A 18 25.88 -8.47 -20.72
N GLU A 19 25.25 -7.43 -21.26
CA GLU A 19 24.63 -6.35 -20.43
C GLU A 19 23.10 -6.43 -20.33
N MET A 20 22.46 -7.40 -20.92
CA MET A 20 21.03 -7.70 -20.68
C MET A 20 20.82 -8.84 -19.68
N ALA A 21 21.74 -9.05 -18.74
CA ALA A 21 21.47 -9.91 -17.61
C ALA A 21 20.64 -9.14 -16.58
N GLU A 22 19.32 -9.07 -16.87
CA GLU A 22 18.23 -9.10 -15.92
C GLU A 22 18.57 -8.71 -14.49
N ALA A 23 18.11 -7.52 -14.09
CA ALA A 23 17.88 -7.16 -12.69
C ALA A 23 16.69 -7.95 -12.11
N SER A 24 16.64 -9.26 -12.33
CA SER A 24 15.71 -10.15 -11.64
C SER A 24 16.27 -10.43 -10.26
N MET A 25 15.53 -9.99 -9.24
CA MET A 25 15.83 -10.32 -7.84
C MET A 25 16.06 -11.83 -7.72
N PRO A 26 17.18 -12.32 -7.11
CA PRO A 26 17.42 -13.73 -6.96
C PRO A 26 16.23 -14.44 -6.34
N LEU A 27 15.82 -15.61 -6.86
CA LEU A 27 14.68 -16.38 -6.36
C LEU A 27 14.73 -16.66 -4.85
N THR A 28 15.91 -16.71 -4.27
CA THR A 28 16.14 -16.87 -2.83
C THR A 28 15.74 -15.62 -2.06
N THR A 29 16.10 -14.44 -2.55
CA THR A 29 15.75 -13.14 -1.95
C THR A 29 14.25 -12.91 -2.02
N LEU A 30 13.62 -13.21 -3.15
CA LEU A 30 12.18 -13.11 -3.32
C LEU A 30 11.41 -14.07 -2.40
N LYS A 31 11.89 -15.32 -2.21
CA LYS A 31 11.30 -16.27 -1.26
C LYS A 31 11.44 -15.80 0.20
N ALA A 32 12.57 -15.19 0.55
CA ALA A 32 12.80 -14.63 1.88
C ALA A 32 11.89 -13.43 2.15
N PHE A 33 11.76 -12.52 1.19
CA PHE A 33 10.83 -11.38 1.23
C PHE A 33 9.39 -11.83 1.44
N MET A 34 8.92 -12.80 0.67
CA MET A 34 7.56 -13.35 0.80
C MET A 34 7.29 -14.08 2.11
N LYS A 35 8.29 -14.75 2.71
CA LYS A 35 8.14 -15.32 4.05
C LYS A 35 8.00 -14.24 5.11
N MET A 36 8.68 -13.13 4.93
CA MET A 36 8.62 -11.99 5.83
C MET A 36 7.25 -11.30 5.75
N GLU A 37 6.71 -11.06 4.56
CA GLU A 37 5.37 -10.50 4.37
C GLU A 37 4.28 -11.40 4.93
N ALA A 38 4.37 -12.72 4.71
CA ALA A 38 3.44 -13.67 5.31
C ALA A 38 3.46 -13.62 6.84
N ALA A 39 4.64 -13.51 7.45
CA ALA A 39 4.78 -13.40 8.90
C ALA A 39 4.23 -12.07 9.41
N GLY A 40 4.51 -10.96 8.73
CA GLY A 40 3.95 -9.64 9.05
C GLY A 40 2.41 -9.63 8.98
N GLY A 41 1.83 -10.21 7.93
CA GLY A 41 0.38 -10.36 7.79
C GLY A 41 -0.25 -11.20 8.92
N ILE A 42 0.41 -12.26 9.37
CA ILE A 42 -0.07 -13.07 10.52
C ILE A 42 -0.05 -12.25 11.81
N VAL A 43 1.01 -11.48 12.06
CA VAL A 43 1.11 -10.62 13.25
C VAL A 43 0.05 -9.53 13.21
N LEU A 44 -0.21 -8.92 12.04
CA LEU A 44 -1.28 -7.95 11.85
C LEU A 44 -2.65 -8.56 12.16
N ILE A 45 -2.96 -9.76 11.63
CA ILE A 45 -4.21 -10.48 11.91
C ILE A 45 -4.35 -10.76 13.41
N ALA A 46 -3.28 -11.22 14.06
CA ALA A 46 -3.30 -11.52 15.49
C ALA A 46 -3.52 -10.25 16.34
N ALA A 47 -2.86 -9.15 16.01
CA ALA A 47 -3.03 -7.86 16.68
C ALA A 47 -4.47 -7.32 16.53
N SER A 48 -5.04 -7.43 15.34
CA SER A 48 -6.41 -7.01 15.06
C SER A 48 -7.46 -7.90 15.73
N ALA A 49 -7.24 -9.21 15.74
CA ALA A 49 -8.09 -10.14 16.48
C ALA A 49 -8.06 -9.85 17.99
N MET A 50 -6.88 -9.51 18.53
CA MET A 50 -6.74 -9.10 19.92
C MET A 50 -7.53 -7.82 20.21
N ALA A 51 -7.49 -6.82 19.32
CA ALA A 51 -8.29 -5.60 19.44
C ALA A 51 -9.80 -5.92 19.48
N LEU A 52 -10.28 -6.79 18.58
CA LEU A 52 -11.68 -7.24 18.55
C LEU A 52 -12.09 -7.97 19.84
N VAL A 53 -11.23 -8.84 20.37
CA VAL A 53 -11.47 -9.53 21.64
C VAL A 53 -11.56 -8.55 22.78
N LEU A 54 -10.61 -7.60 22.89
CA LEU A 54 -10.61 -6.59 23.96
C LEU A 54 -11.85 -5.69 23.87
N SER A 55 -12.22 -5.25 22.65
CA SER A 55 -13.39 -4.39 22.44
C SER A 55 -14.73 -5.07 22.74
N ASN A 56 -14.75 -6.41 22.84
CA ASN A 56 -15.97 -7.18 23.15
C ASN A 56 -15.85 -7.98 24.46
N SER A 57 -14.98 -7.52 25.35
CA SER A 57 -14.73 -8.12 26.66
C SER A 57 -14.87 -7.08 27.78
N PRO A 58 -14.87 -7.47 29.07
CA PRO A 58 -14.81 -6.53 30.19
C PRO A 58 -13.58 -5.60 30.16
N ALA A 59 -12.58 -5.88 29.32
CA ALA A 59 -11.40 -5.05 29.13
C ALA A 59 -11.61 -3.86 28.17
N LEU A 60 -12.81 -3.67 27.61
CA LEU A 60 -13.12 -2.54 26.70
C LEU A 60 -12.69 -1.20 27.30
N THR A 61 -13.05 -0.92 28.54
CA THR A 61 -12.70 0.35 29.21
C THR A 61 -11.19 0.59 29.28
N TYR A 62 -10.39 -0.46 29.50
CA TYR A 62 -8.93 -0.34 29.51
C TYR A 62 -8.37 -0.13 28.11
N TYR A 63 -8.94 -0.78 27.11
CA TYR A 63 -8.55 -0.60 25.71
C TYR A 63 -8.84 0.83 25.21
N GLU A 64 -10.01 1.36 25.50
CA GLU A 64 -10.38 2.74 25.16
C GLU A 64 -9.51 3.74 25.92
N ALA A 65 -9.32 3.59 27.24
CA ALA A 65 -8.46 4.43 28.04
C ALA A 65 -7.01 4.47 27.54
N LEU A 66 -6.49 3.33 27.06
CA LEU A 66 -5.17 3.27 26.42
C LEU A 66 -5.11 4.16 25.17
N LEU A 67 -6.08 4.04 24.26
CA LEU A 67 -6.10 4.78 23.00
C LEU A 67 -6.38 6.27 23.19
N GLU A 68 -7.16 6.62 24.21
CA GLU A 68 -7.48 8.01 24.58
C GLU A 68 -6.41 8.67 25.47
N THR A 69 -5.38 7.91 25.90
CA THR A 69 -4.29 8.45 26.74
C THR A 69 -3.71 9.71 26.10
N PRO A 70 -3.75 10.87 26.78
CA PRO A 70 -3.22 12.11 26.23
C PRO A 70 -1.70 12.06 26.18
N VAL A 71 -1.13 12.22 24.98
CA VAL A 71 0.32 12.29 24.77
C VAL A 71 0.65 13.69 24.27
N ALA A 72 1.59 14.36 24.94
CA ALA A 72 2.00 15.71 24.62
C ALA A 72 3.52 15.80 24.40
N ILE A 73 3.92 16.47 23.32
CA ILE A 73 5.31 16.91 23.10
C ILE A 73 5.29 18.44 23.10
N VAL A 74 6.02 19.01 24.07
CA VAL A 74 6.12 20.47 24.23
C VAL A 74 7.57 20.90 24.10
N VAL A 75 7.88 21.74 23.12
CA VAL A 75 9.21 22.28 22.88
C VAL A 75 9.08 23.80 22.68
N GLY A 76 9.29 24.56 23.73
CA GLY A 76 9.08 26.02 23.74
C GLY A 76 7.63 26.37 23.36
N PRO A 77 7.40 27.19 22.33
CA PRO A 77 6.04 27.56 21.89
C PRO A 77 5.36 26.46 21.08
N LEU A 78 6.10 25.42 20.69
CA LEU A 78 5.57 24.27 19.95
C LEU A 78 4.91 23.31 20.93
N SER A 79 3.59 23.16 20.88
CA SER A 79 2.84 22.18 21.64
C SER A 79 2.06 21.29 20.68
N LEU A 80 2.27 19.98 20.80
CA LEU A 80 1.53 18.91 20.14
C LEU A 80 0.87 18.07 21.24
N HIS A 81 -0.42 18.20 21.38
CA HIS A 81 -1.21 17.50 22.39
C HIS A 81 -2.33 16.74 21.69
N LYS A 82 -2.25 15.42 21.63
CA LYS A 82 -3.23 14.55 20.97
C LYS A 82 -3.38 13.23 21.76
N PRO A 83 -4.52 12.53 21.67
CA PRO A 83 -4.66 11.17 22.18
C PRO A 83 -3.70 10.21 21.44
N LEU A 84 -3.32 9.13 22.13
CA LEU A 84 -2.38 8.13 21.60
C LEU A 84 -2.85 7.57 20.23
N LEU A 85 -4.16 7.36 20.05
CA LEU A 85 -4.73 6.91 18.78
C LEU A 85 -4.34 7.83 17.61
N LEU A 86 -4.41 9.14 17.78
CA LEU A 86 -4.03 10.09 16.73
C LEU A 86 -2.52 10.13 16.49
N TRP A 87 -1.70 9.89 17.51
CA TRP A 87 -0.25 9.73 17.33
C TRP A 87 0.08 8.50 16.50
N ILE A 88 -0.65 7.40 16.71
CA ILE A 88 -0.52 6.18 15.91
C ILE A 88 -0.95 6.46 14.46
N ASN A 89 -2.09 7.12 14.26
CA ASN A 89 -2.63 7.38 12.92
C ASN A 89 -1.79 8.38 12.13
N ASP A 90 -1.29 9.45 12.76
CA ASP A 90 -0.50 10.48 12.06
C ASP A 90 0.99 10.10 11.98
N GLY A 91 1.55 9.55 13.07
CA GLY A 91 2.98 9.28 13.18
C GLY A 91 3.39 7.97 12.53
N LEU A 92 2.78 6.85 12.93
CA LEU A 92 3.16 5.55 12.38
C LEU A 92 2.75 5.42 10.92
N MET A 93 1.60 5.98 10.52
CA MET A 93 1.21 5.98 9.11
C MET A 93 2.09 6.88 8.26
N ALA A 94 2.71 7.94 8.79
CA ALA A 94 3.74 8.68 8.04
C ALA A 94 4.98 7.81 7.74
N VAL A 95 5.37 6.92 8.67
CA VAL A 95 6.45 5.95 8.43
C VAL A 95 6.02 4.89 7.40
N PHE A 96 4.77 4.42 7.46
CA PHE A 96 4.21 3.53 6.44
C PHE A 96 4.24 4.19 5.05
N PHE A 97 3.75 5.41 4.93
CA PHE A 97 3.74 6.13 3.64
C PHE A 97 5.15 6.56 3.19
N LEU A 98 6.11 6.69 4.09
CA LEU A 98 7.53 6.80 3.72
C LEU A 98 7.98 5.52 2.99
N LEU A 99 7.69 4.34 3.53
CA LEU A 99 8.00 3.06 2.87
C LEU A 99 7.32 2.94 1.51
N VAL A 100 5.99 3.17 1.46
CA VAL A 100 5.21 3.13 0.21
C VAL A 100 5.78 4.11 -0.83
N GLY A 101 6.15 5.32 -0.43
CA GLY A 101 6.77 6.30 -1.31
C GLY A 101 8.13 5.86 -1.87
N LEU A 102 8.94 5.15 -1.06
CA LEU A 102 10.21 4.55 -1.52
C LEU A 102 9.95 3.42 -2.52
N GLU A 103 8.97 2.55 -2.26
CA GLU A 103 8.56 1.48 -3.16
C GLU A 103 8.04 2.03 -4.49
N ILE A 104 7.14 3.01 -4.46
CA ILE A 104 6.62 3.70 -5.64
C ILE A 104 7.79 4.25 -6.46
N LYS A 105 8.71 5.01 -5.83
CA LYS A 105 9.86 5.60 -6.52
C LYS A 105 10.78 4.53 -7.12
N ARG A 106 11.02 3.43 -6.43
CA ARG A 106 11.80 2.30 -6.94
C ARG A 106 11.14 1.65 -8.15
N GLU A 107 9.84 1.38 -8.07
CA GLU A 107 9.09 0.75 -9.16
C GLU A 107 9.07 1.61 -10.42
N PHE A 108 8.91 2.92 -10.30
CA PHE A 108 8.93 3.83 -11.44
C PHE A 108 10.32 4.03 -12.06
N LEU A 109 11.39 4.03 -11.24
CA LEU A 109 12.75 4.31 -11.74
C LEU A 109 13.51 3.06 -12.22
N GLY A 110 13.15 1.88 -11.76
CA GLY A 110 13.90 0.66 -12.11
C GLY A 110 13.17 -0.64 -11.83
N GLY A 111 11.86 -0.61 -11.54
CA GLY A 111 11.01 -1.77 -11.31
C GLY A 111 10.11 -2.09 -12.50
N HIS A 112 9.06 -2.87 -12.23
CA HIS A 112 8.09 -3.31 -13.25
C HIS A 112 7.26 -2.16 -13.85
N LEU A 113 7.13 -1.04 -13.14
CA LEU A 113 6.41 0.15 -13.61
C LEU A 113 7.28 1.10 -14.46
N SER A 114 8.56 0.81 -14.65
CA SER A 114 9.45 1.61 -15.49
C SER A 114 9.19 1.43 -17.00
N ASP A 115 8.61 0.28 -17.39
CA ASP A 115 8.17 0.03 -18.77
C ASP A 115 6.65 0.18 -18.90
N MET A 116 6.21 1.11 -19.75
CA MET A 116 4.80 1.43 -19.98
C MET A 116 3.96 0.21 -20.41
N ARG A 117 4.55 -0.75 -21.12
CA ARG A 117 3.81 -1.94 -21.56
C ARG A 117 3.52 -2.89 -20.41
N SER A 118 4.47 -3.04 -19.52
CA SER A 118 4.34 -3.87 -18.31
C SER A 118 3.47 -3.20 -17.24
N ALA A 119 3.51 -1.87 -17.15
CA ALA A 119 2.74 -1.09 -16.20
C ALA A 119 1.25 -0.97 -16.55
N LEU A 120 0.87 -1.09 -17.83
CA LEU A 120 -0.48 -0.77 -18.28
C LEU A 120 -1.56 -1.69 -17.68
N LEU A 121 -1.30 -2.99 -17.61
CA LEU A 121 -2.26 -3.94 -17.03
C LEU A 121 -2.53 -3.69 -15.54
N PRO A 122 -1.50 -3.60 -14.66
CA PRO A 122 -1.74 -3.28 -13.26
C PRO A 122 -2.32 -1.87 -13.06
N ALA A 123 -1.95 -0.88 -13.90
CA ALA A 123 -2.49 0.47 -13.80
C ALA A 123 -3.99 0.52 -14.10
N MET A 124 -4.42 -0.11 -15.19
CA MET A 124 -5.85 -0.18 -15.53
C MET A 124 -6.65 -0.96 -14.48
N ALA A 125 -6.08 -2.06 -13.98
CA ALA A 125 -6.69 -2.85 -12.92
C ALA A 125 -6.85 -2.04 -11.62
N ALA A 126 -5.82 -1.26 -11.21
CA ALA A 126 -5.88 -0.39 -10.05
C ALA A 126 -6.91 0.73 -10.23
N VAL A 127 -6.92 1.42 -11.38
CA VAL A 127 -7.93 2.45 -11.66
C VAL A 127 -9.34 1.90 -11.59
N GLY A 128 -9.59 0.73 -12.21
CA GLY A 128 -10.88 0.05 -12.09
C GLY A 128 -11.21 -0.32 -10.64
N GLY A 129 -10.20 -0.80 -9.90
CA GLY A 129 -10.29 -1.15 -8.49
C GLY A 129 -10.52 0.03 -7.54
N MET A 130 -10.23 1.25 -7.95
CA MET A 130 -10.57 2.47 -7.19
C MET A 130 -11.93 3.03 -7.60
N VAL A 131 -12.19 3.15 -8.89
CA VAL A 131 -13.38 3.83 -9.42
C VAL A 131 -14.66 3.04 -9.13
N VAL A 132 -14.67 1.73 -9.40
CA VAL A 132 -15.92 0.94 -9.25
C VAL A 132 -16.38 0.84 -7.80
N PRO A 133 -15.51 0.51 -6.80
CA PRO A 133 -15.90 0.55 -5.40
C PRO A 133 -16.41 1.92 -4.94
N ALA A 134 -15.75 2.99 -5.36
CA ALA A 134 -16.16 4.37 -5.07
C ALA A 134 -17.55 4.67 -5.62
N LEU A 135 -17.85 4.29 -6.87
CA LEU A 135 -19.16 4.46 -7.48
C LEU A 135 -20.26 3.65 -6.77
N ILE A 136 -19.96 2.42 -6.32
CA ILE A 136 -20.91 1.62 -5.54
C ILE A 136 -21.22 2.32 -4.21
N TYR A 137 -20.18 2.79 -3.52
CA TYR A 137 -20.38 3.52 -2.26
C TYR A 137 -21.22 4.78 -2.46
N VAL A 138 -20.87 5.61 -3.46
CA VAL A 138 -21.62 6.83 -3.79
C VAL A 138 -23.06 6.50 -4.16
N GLY A 139 -23.30 5.45 -4.95
CA GLY A 139 -24.64 5.03 -5.35
C GLY A 139 -25.53 4.66 -4.17
N ILE A 140 -24.99 3.98 -3.14
CA ILE A 140 -25.71 3.57 -1.94
C ILE A 140 -25.97 4.77 -1.01
N ASN A 141 -25.01 5.69 -0.91
CA ASN A 141 -25.06 6.85 -0.01
C ASN A 141 -25.55 8.14 -0.71
N TRP A 142 -26.09 8.04 -1.93
CA TRP A 142 -26.52 9.20 -2.71
C TRP A 142 -27.55 10.04 -1.97
N GLY A 143 -27.32 11.33 -1.92
CA GLY A 143 -28.23 12.29 -1.28
C GLY A 143 -28.17 12.33 0.26
N GLN A 144 -27.27 11.59 0.89
CA GLN A 144 -27.15 11.51 2.35
C GLN A 144 -26.08 12.48 2.92
N GLY A 145 -25.75 13.57 2.24
CA GLY A 145 -24.91 14.65 2.72
C GLY A 145 -23.52 14.18 3.16
N PRO A 146 -23.16 14.30 4.47
CA PRO A 146 -21.80 13.99 4.97
C PRO A 146 -21.36 12.56 4.76
N LEU A 147 -22.29 11.59 4.59
CA LEU A 147 -21.94 10.19 4.35
C LEU A 147 -21.16 10.00 3.05
N LEU A 148 -21.35 10.91 2.08
CA LEU A 148 -20.60 10.86 0.82
C LEU A 148 -19.09 11.03 1.01
N ASN A 149 -18.62 11.64 2.10
CA ASN A 149 -17.19 11.78 2.35
C ASN A 149 -16.46 10.43 2.42
N GLY A 150 -17.16 9.35 2.77
CA GLY A 150 -16.58 8.00 2.85
C GLY A 150 -16.34 7.31 1.50
N TRP A 151 -16.57 7.97 0.36
CA TRP A 151 -16.51 7.37 -0.98
C TRP A 151 -15.18 6.67 -1.31
N ALA A 152 -14.09 7.13 -0.76
CA ALA A 152 -12.76 6.57 -1.01
C ALA A 152 -12.41 5.38 -0.09
N ILE A 153 -13.17 5.14 0.98
CA ILE A 153 -12.90 4.05 1.93
C ILE A 153 -12.78 2.68 1.24
N PRO A 154 -13.74 2.26 0.38
CA PRO A 154 -13.64 0.98 -0.29
C PRO A 154 -12.69 0.98 -1.51
N ALA A 155 -12.10 2.11 -1.86
CA ALA A 155 -11.18 2.20 -3.00
C ALA A 155 -9.80 1.62 -2.69
N ALA A 156 -9.34 1.62 -1.43
CA ALA A 156 -8.01 1.17 -1.05
C ALA A 156 -7.91 -0.35 -0.85
N THR A 157 -6.68 -0.88 -1.05
CA THR A 157 -6.30 -2.28 -0.82
C THR A 157 -5.22 -2.34 0.27
N ASP A 158 -5.36 -3.25 1.23
CA ASP A 158 -4.30 -3.57 2.19
C ASP A 158 -3.33 -4.58 1.56
N ILE A 159 -2.21 -4.08 1.02
CA ILE A 159 -1.20 -4.89 0.35
C ILE A 159 -0.59 -5.93 1.29
N ALA A 160 -0.29 -5.56 2.55
CA ALA A 160 0.37 -6.45 3.50
C ALA A 160 -0.52 -7.64 3.84
N PHE A 161 -1.81 -7.40 4.05
CA PHE A 161 -2.78 -8.45 4.33
C PHE A 161 -3.03 -9.32 3.09
N ALA A 162 -3.22 -8.73 1.91
CA ALA A 162 -3.45 -9.44 0.66
C ALA A 162 -2.27 -10.35 0.27
N LEU A 163 -1.02 -9.85 0.36
CA LEU A 163 0.18 -10.64 0.13
C LEU A 163 0.39 -11.69 1.22
N GLY A 164 0.04 -11.40 2.48
CA GLY A 164 0.03 -12.36 3.57
C GLY A 164 -0.85 -13.58 3.25
N ILE A 165 -2.10 -13.36 2.83
CA ILE A 165 -3.03 -14.43 2.40
C ILE A 165 -2.46 -15.18 1.19
N LEU A 166 -1.91 -14.45 0.21
CA LEU A 166 -1.34 -15.08 -0.98
C LEU A 166 -0.10 -15.92 -0.67
N ALA A 167 0.66 -15.53 0.35
CA ALA A 167 1.84 -16.27 0.81
C ALA A 167 1.47 -17.57 1.54
N LEU A 168 0.33 -17.62 2.27
CA LEU A 168 -0.20 -18.84 2.88
C LEU A 168 -0.55 -19.92 1.84
N LEU A 169 -0.83 -19.54 0.60
CA LEU A 169 -1.08 -20.46 -0.51
C LEU A 169 0.20 -21.11 -1.08
N GLY A 170 1.36 -20.57 -0.73
CA GLY A 170 2.66 -21.10 -1.12
C GLY A 170 2.82 -21.26 -2.64
N SER A 171 3.10 -22.47 -3.10
CA SER A 171 3.31 -22.80 -4.52
C SER A 171 2.03 -22.79 -5.38
N ARG A 172 0.84 -22.61 -4.79
CA ARG A 172 -0.42 -22.53 -5.53
C ARG A 172 -0.62 -21.15 -6.18
N ALA A 173 0.01 -20.12 -5.65
CA ALA A 173 0.01 -18.79 -6.24
C ALA A 173 1.28 -18.62 -7.11
N PRO A 174 1.14 -18.53 -8.46
CA PRO A 174 2.25 -18.26 -9.36
C PRO A 174 2.96 -16.96 -9.01
N LEU A 175 4.28 -16.91 -9.23
CA LEU A 175 5.06 -15.71 -9.00
C LEU A 175 4.52 -14.51 -9.77
N ALA A 176 4.15 -14.70 -11.03
CA ALA A 176 3.58 -13.66 -11.88
C ALA A 176 2.28 -13.06 -11.33
N LEU A 177 1.45 -13.86 -10.61
CA LEU A 177 0.25 -13.37 -9.95
C LEU A 177 0.60 -12.47 -8.75
N LYS A 178 1.65 -12.82 -8.00
CA LYS A 178 2.12 -12.03 -6.86
C LYS A 178 2.69 -10.70 -7.31
N VAL A 179 3.52 -10.71 -8.36
CA VAL A 179 4.05 -9.49 -8.98
C VAL A 179 2.93 -8.60 -9.49
N LEU A 180 1.91 -9.19 -10.13
CA LEU A 180 0.75 -8.42 -10.58
C LEU A 180 -0.02 -7.79 -9.41
N LEU A 181 -0.28 -8.55 -8.33
CA LEU A 181 -0.94 -8.03 -7.14
C LEU A 181 -0.14 -6.88 -6.51
N THR A 182 1.18 -7.05 -6.34
CA THR A 182 2.05 -5.99 -5.82
C THR A 182 2.00 -4.73 -6.71
N ALA A 183 2.10 -4.88 -8.03
CA ALA A 183 2.04 -3.74 -8.95
C ALA A 183 0.68 -3.02 -8.90
N VAL A 184 -0.43 -3.76 -8.83
CA VAL A 184 -1.78 -3.19 -8.66
C VAL A 184 -1.86 -2.41 -7.35
N ALA A 185 -1.40 -3.01 -6.24
CA ALA A 185 -1.50 -2.41 -4.92
C ALA A 185 -0.59 -1.16 -4.76
N VAL A 186 0.62 -1.17 -5.32
CA VAL A 186 1.50 0.03 -5.34
C VAL A 186 0.82 1.21 -6.06
N ILE A 187 0.10 0.95 -7.17
CA ILE A 187 -0.62 1.99 -7.89
C ILE A 187 -1.89 2.40 -7.12
N ASP A 188 -2.56 1.46 -6.45
CA ASP A 188 -3.71 1.71 -5.58
C ASP A 188 -3.31 2.63 -4.41
N ASP A 189 -2.17 2.37 -3.78
CA ASP A 189 -1.60 3.22 -2.72
C ASP A 189 -1.23 4.62 -3.23
N LEU A 190 -0.64 4.72 -4.43
CA LEU A 190 -0.41 6.02 -5.06
C LEU A 190 -1.72 6.78 -5.28
N GLY A 191 -2.76 6.09 -5.76
CA GLY A 191 -4.10 6.65 -5.90
C GLY A 191 -4.68 7.13 -4.56
N ALA A 192 -4.53 6.32 -3.50
CA ALA A 192 -4.96 6.69 -2.15
C ALA A 192 -4.23 7.96 -1.64
N ILE A 193 -2.92 8.06 -1.85
CA ILE A 193 -2.12 9.26 -1.52
C ILE A 193 -2.68 10.50 -2.22
N VAL A 194 -2.97 10.40 -3.52
CA VAL A 194 -3.53 11.52 -4.30
C VAL A 194 -4.92 11.90 -3.80
N ILE A 195 -5.77 10.91 -3.52
CA ILE A 195 -7.12 11.12 -2.98
C ILE A 195 -7.06 11.82 -1.62
N ILE A 196 -6.21 11.36 -0.71
CA ILE A 196 -6.03 11.97 0.62
C ILE A 196 -5.58 13.42 0.47
N ALA A 197 -4.60 13.69 -0.40
CA ALA A 197 -4.07 15.03 -0.61
C ALA A 197 -5.12 16.01 -1.17
N LEU A 198 -6.01 15.56 -2.05
CA LEU A 198 -6.96 16.43 -2.75
C LEU A 198 -8.30 16.58 -2.03
N PHE A 199 -8.76 15.54 -1.32
CA PHE A 199 -10.14 15.50 -0.82
C PHE A 199 -10.25 15.53 0.70
N TYR A 200 -9.16 15.19 1.44
CA TYR A 200 -9.18 15.11 2.91
C TYR A 200 -8.27 16.15 3.57
N THR A 201 -8.04 17.28 2.92
CA THR A 201 -7.31 18.42 3.49
C THR A 201 -8.28 19.33 4.24
N ALA A 202 -7.94 19.68 5.49
CA ALA A 202 -8.71 20.57 6.35
C ALA A 202 -8.37 22.07 6.11
N GLU A 203 -8.75 22.95 7.04
CA GLU A 203 -8.40 24.36 6.99
C GLU A 203 -6.88 24.58 6.96
N LEU A 204 -6.40 25.33 5.96
CA LEU A 204 -4.98 25.48 5.70
C LEU A 204 -4.34 26.60 6.51
N SER A 205 -3.29 26.29 7.28
CA SER A 205 -2.40 27.28 7.88
C SER A 205 -1.28 27.66 6.91
N VAL A 206 -1.37 28.86 6.33
CA VAL A 206 -0.38 29.38 5.37
C VAL A 206 1.04 29.41 5.97
N ALA A 207 1.18 29.82 7.23
CA ALA A 207 2.49 29.87 7.88
C ALA A 207 3.14 28.48 7.99
N SER A 208 2.37 27.47 8.40
CA SER A 208 2.86 26.08 8.49
C SER A 208 3.18 25.49 7.12
N LEU A 209 2.39 25.83 6.08
CA LEU A 209 2.65 25.44 4.70
C LEU A 209 3.94 26.06 4.14
N VAL A 210 4.23 27.32 4.41
CA VAL A 210 5.49 27.98 4.01
C VAL A 210 6.67 27.30 4.66
N LEU A 211 6.60 26.97 5.96
CA LEU A 211 7.66 26.24 6.65
C LEU A 211 7.81 24.81 6.12
N ALA A 212 6.71 24.12 5.83
CA ALA A 212 6.75 22.80 5.16
C ALA A 212 7.41 22.90 3.78
N GLY A 213 7.08 23.91 2.99
CA GLY A 213 7.70 24.19 1.70
C GLY A 213 9.20 24.44 1.81
N ALA A 214 9.65 25.20 2.82
CA ALA A 214 11.08 25.44 3.09
C ALA A 214 11.81 24.14 3.49
N ALA A 215 11.19 23.31 4.35
CA ALA A 215 11.76 22.00 4.72
C ALA A 215 11.86 21.07 3.50
N LEU A 216 10.82 21.03 2.66
CA LEU A 216 10.81 20.25 1.42
C LEU A 216 11.89 20.76 0.44
N ALA A 217 12.04 22.07 0.28
CA ALA A 217 13.10 22.65 -0.54
C ALA A 217 14.49 22.25 -0.03
N GLY A 218 14.68 22.22 1.30
CA GLY A 218 15.91 21.71 1.92
C GLY A 218 16.16 20.23 1.61
N LEU A 219 15.14 19.37 1.66
CA LEU A 219 15.22 17.95 1.28
C LEU A 219 15.59 17.78 -0.20
N VAL A 220 14.97 18.57 -1.09
CA VAL A 220 15.31 18.56 -2.52
C VAL A 220 16.75 19.04 -2.73
N ALA A 221 17.18 20.09 -2.04
CA ALA A 221 18.55 20.57 -2.09
C ALA A 221 19.56 19.49 -1.65
N LEU A 222 19.30 18.76 -0.56
CA LEU A 222 20.14 17.62 -0.16
C LEU A 222 20.29 16.59 -1.28
N ASN A 223 19.21 16.27 -1.98
CA ASN A 223 19.25 15.35 -3.13
C ASN A 223 20.07 15.92 -4.28
N LEU A 224 19.85 17.18 -4.67
CA LEU A 224 20.56 17.85 -5.76
C LEU A 224 22.06 18.00 -5.47
N PHE A 225 22.44 18.24 -4.23
CA PHE A 225 23.85 18.27 -3.79
C PHE A 225 24.47 16.88 -3.62
N GLY A 226 23.73 15.82 -3.92
CA GLY A 226 24.22 14.44 -3.88
C GLY A 226 24.50 13.92 -2.47
N VAL A 227 23.86 14.47 -1.43
CA VAL A 227 23.97 13.98 -0.06
C VAL A 227 23.36 12.59 0.04
N ARG A 228 24.16 11.59 0.42
CA ARG A 228 23.75 10.18 0.50
C ARG A 228 23.46 9.70 1.91
N ARG A 229 23.88 10.45 2.94
CA ARG A 229 23.61 10.14 4.34
C ARG A 229 22.13 10.36 4.64
N LEU A 230 21.48 9.36 5.25
CA LEU A 230 20.05 9.40 5.56
C LEU A 230 19.71 10.32 6.74
N ALA A 231 20.63 10.54 7.69
CA ALA A 231 20.39 11.34 8.88
C ALA A 231 19.88 12.78 8.59
N PRO A 232 20.47 13.56 7.63
CA PRO A 232 19.92 14.88 7.28
C PRO A 232 18.47 14.81 6.73
N TYR A 233 18.15 13.77 5.93
CA TYR A 233 16.79 13.56 5.44
C TYR A 233 15.82 13.22 6.57
N ALA A 234 16.24 12.43 7.57
CA ALA A 234 15.42 12.10 8.72
C ALA A 234 15.11 13.34 9.58
N VAL A 235 16.13 14.21 9.82
CA VAL A 235 15.94 15.44 10.61
C VAL A 235 15.01 16.42 9.89
N LEU A 236 15.27 16.73 8.61
CA LEU A 236 14.40 17.60 7.82
C LEU A 236 13.04 16.98 7.56
N GLY A 237 12.96 15.67 7.43
CA GLY A 237 11.69 14.93 7.31
C GLY A 237 10.83 15.05 8.55
N LEU A 238 11.42 14.98 9.74
CA LEU A 238 10.71 15.21 11.00
C LEU A 238 10.19 16.66 11.09
N VAL A 239 11.02 17.65 10.70
CA VAL A 239 10.59 19.06 10.64
C VAL A 239 9.43 19.21 9.65
N LEU A 240 9.56 18.63 8.46
CA LEU A 240 8.49 18.64 7.45
C LEU A 240 7.21 18.02 8.01
N TRP A 241 7.29 16.86 8.67
CA TRP A 241 6.14 16.18 9.25
C TRP A 241 5.42 17.05 10.30
N VAL A 242 6.17 17.70 11.21
CA VAL A 242 5.60 18.62 12.21
C VAL A 242 4.93 19.81 11.54
N CYS A 243 5.53 20.40 10.51
CA CYS A 243 4.96 21.52 9.76
C CYS A 243 3.67 21.10 9.02
N VAL A 244 3.67 19.95 8.37
CA VAL A 244 2.51 19.40 7.67
C VAL A 244 1.39 19.08 8.67
N LEU A 245 1.70 18.47 9.80
CA LEU A 245 0.74 18.16 10.88
C LEU A 245 0.00 19.41 11.39
N LYS A 246 0.66 20.57 11.37
CA LYS A 246 0.07 21.86 11.80
C LYS A 246 -0.52 22.68 10.64
N SER A 247 -0.41 22.21 9.42
CA SER A 247 -0.83 22.97 8.23
C SER A 247 -2.26 22.72 7.79
N GLY A 248 -2.94 21.72 8.34
CA GLY A 248 -4.26 21.25 7.86
C GLY A 248 -4.16 20.22 6.73
N VAL A 249 -2.95 19.97 6.22
CA VAL A 249 -2.67 18.86 5.30
C VAL A 249 -2.38 17.60 6.11
N HIS A 250 -2.76 16.42 5.61
CA HIS A 250 -2.50 15.18 6.33
C HIS A 250 -1.01 14.93 6.53
N ALA A 251 -0.62 14.70 7.79
CA ALA A 251 0.77 14.52 8.21
C ALA A 251 1.47 13.36 7.50
N THR A 252 0.73 12.34 7.09
CA THR A 252 1.22 11.16 6.36
C THR A 252 1.85 11.50 5.00
N LEU A 253 1.39 12.57 4.34
CA LEU A 253 1.96 13.02 3.07
C LEU A 253 3.41 13.49 3.21
N ALA A 254 3.83 13.90 4.39
CA ALA A 254 5.23 14.22 4.65
C ALA A 254 6.14 13.00 4.43
N GLY A 255 5.69 11.79 4.82
CA GLY A 255 6.43 10.55 4.56
C GLY A 255 6.70 10.33 3.08
N VAL A 256 5.65 10.48 2.25
CA VAL A 256 5.78 10.38 0.79
C VAL A 256 6.74 11.43 0.23
N ALA A 257 6.59 12.69 0.66
CA ALA A 257 7.43 13.79 0.22
C ALA A 257 8.91 13.54 0.54
N VAL A 258 9.22 13.03 1.74
CA VAL A 258 10.58 12.63 2.11
C VAL A 258 11.07 11.50 1.20
N ALA A 259 10.30 10.45 0.99
CA ALA A 259 10.66 9.32 0.13
C ALA A 259 11.07 9.76 -1.28
N LEU A 260 10.29 10.67 -1.85
CA LEU A 260 10.55 11.21 -3.20
C LEU A 260 11.87 11.99 -3.27
N THR A 261 12.38 12.52 -2.16
CA THR A 261 13.66 13.25 -2.14
C THR A 261 14.89 12.35 -1.92
N ILE A 262 14.74 11.14 -1.36
CA ILE A 262 15.87 10.24 -1.09
C ILE A 262 16.52 9.73 -2.39
N PRO A 263 17.87 9.76 -2.53
CA PRO A 263 18.56 9.36 -3.76
C PRO A 263 18.38 7.89 -4.12
N TYR A 264 18.01 7.62 -5.37
CA TYR A 264 17.87 6.25 -5.92
C TYR A 264 19.17 5.70 -6.51
N LYS A 265 19.99 6.58 -7.15
CA LYS A 265 21.19 6.15 -7.89
C LYS A 265 22.20 5.46 -6.96
N PRO A 266 22.71 4.26 -7.35
CA PRO A 266 23.73 3.57 -6.56
C PRO A 266 25.04 4.37 -6.51
N ASP A 267 25.84 4.12 -5.47
CA ASP A 267 27.21 4.62 -5.35
C ASP A 267 28.19 3.75 -6.16
N THR A 268 29.49 4.07 -6.08
CA THR A 268 30.55 3.29 -6.71
C THR A 268 30.68 1.87 -6.16
N ALA A 269 30.12 1.59 -4.98
CA ALA A 269 30.02 0.26 -4.36
C ALA A 269 28.68 -0.43 -4.64
N GLY A 270 27.83 0.15 -5.51
CA GLY A 270 26.51 -0.43 -5.87
C GLY A 270 25.42 -0.21 -4.82
N ARG A 271 25.66 0.56 -3.75
CA ARG A 271 24.69 0.81 -2.66
C ARG A 271 23.78 1.98 -3.01
N SER A 272 22.48 1.81 -2.85
CA SER A 272 21.46 2.84 -3.06
C SER A 272 20.81 3.22 -1.73
N PRO A 273 20.89 4.50 -1.30
CA PRO A 273 20.28 4.95 -0.05
C PRO A 273 18.79 4.64 0.02
N LEU A 274 18.07 4.75 -1.11
CA LEU A 274 16.66 4.41 -1.20
C LEU A 274 16.42 2.93 -0.90
N LYS A 275 17.16 2.02 -1.57
CA LYS A 275 16.98 0.57 -1.42
C LYS A 275 17.38 0.07 -0.02
N GLU A 276 18.41 0.66 0.58
CA GLU A 276 18.82 0.35 1.95
C GLU A 276 17.73 0.76 2.94
N LEU A 277 17.22 1.99 2.84
CA LEU A 277 16.16 2.48 3.73
C LEU A 277 14.86 1.69 3.55
N GLU A 278 14.46 1.40 2.31
CA GLU A 278 13.29 0.57 2.01
C GLU A 278 13.39 -0.81 2.68
N HIS A 279 14.55 -1.47 2.51
CA HIS A 279 14.78 -2.79 3.11
C HIS A 279 14.73 -2.78 4.64
N ASP A 280 15.32 -1.78 5.27
CA ASP A 280 15.36 -1.66 6.72
C ASP A 280 13.98 -1.30 7.29
N LEU A 281 13.27 -0.36 6.67
CA LEU A 281 11.93 0.05 7.09
C LEU A 281 10.91 -1.07 6.91
N HIS A 282 11.04 -1.90 5.89
CA HIS A 282 10.06 -2.95 5.60
C HIS A 282 9.79 -3.87 6.80
N LYS A 283 10.83 -4.25 7.56
CA LYS A 283 10.69 -5.06 8.78
C LYS A 283 9.95 -4.32 9.88
N TRP A 284 10.30 -3.05 10.11
CA TRP A 284 9.66 -2.23 11.12
C TRP A 284 8.19 -1.96 10.81
N VAL A 285 7.89 -1.72 9.53
CA VAL A 285 6.51 -1.52 9.09
C VAL A 285 5.70 -2.81 9.22
N ALA A 286 6.20 -3.94 8.71
CA ALA A 286 5.47 -5.19 8.72
C ALA A 286 5.22 -5.76 10.13
N PHE A 287 6.19 -5.65 11.05
CA PHE A 287 6.10 -6.25 12.40
C PHE A 287 5.80 -5.24 13.52
N GLY A 288 5.85 -3.95 13.26
CA GLY A 288 5.61 -2.90 14.24
C GLY A 288 4.47 -1.98 13.82
N VAL A 289 4.67 -1.16 12.77
CA VAL A 289 3.74 -0.10 12.40
C VAL A 289 2.35 -0.64 12.07
N LEU A 290 2.25 -1.59 11.15
CA LEU A 290 0.95 -2.15 10.73
C LEU A 290 0.24 -2.92 11.84
N PRO A 291 0.89 -3.80 12.62
CA PRO A 291 0.23 -4.46 13.75
C PRO A 291 -0.24 -3.48 14.85
N ILE A 292 0.54 -2.46 15.19
CA ILE A 292 0.12 -1.43 16.17
C ILE A 292 -1.06 -0.64 15.61
N PHE A 293 -1.01 -0.24 14.35
CA PHE A 293 -2.13 0.45 13.69
C PHE A 293 -3.37 -0.43 13.64
N GLY A 294 -3.24 -1.70 13.24
CA GLY A 294 -4.33 -2.67 13.22
C GLY A 294 -4.95 -2.88 14.61
N PHE A 295 -4.11 -3.01 15.63
CA PHE A 295 -4.57 -3.08 17.03
C PHE A 295 -5.36 -1.84 17.44
N ALA A 296 -4.86 -0.64 17.12
CA ALA A 296 -5.50 0.61 17.53
C ALA A 296 -6.83 0.89 16.81
N ASN A 297 -6.97 0.46 15.54
CA ASN A 297 -8.08 0.85 14.69
C ASN A 297 -9.09 -0.26 14.40
N ALA A 298 -8.75 -1.55 14.59
CA ALA A 298 -9.65 -2.66 14.28
C ALA A 298 -10.65 -2.98 15.41
N GLY A 299 -10.51 -2.41 16.57
CA GLY A 299 -11.41 -2.65 17.71
C GLY A 299 -12.81 -2.12 17.41
N VAL A 300 -13.77 -3.04 17.31
CA VAL A 300 -15.21 -2.74 17.13
C VAL A 300 -15.96 -3.40 18.26
N SER A 301 -16.71 -2.62 19.04
CA SER A 301 -17.67 -3.17 19.99
C SER A 301 -18.95 -3.59 19.26
N PHE A 302 -19.34 -4.83 19.43
CA PHE A 302 -20.63 -5.34 18.91
C PHE A 302 -21.79 -5.08 19.87
N ALA A 303 -21.53 -4.47 21.04
CA ALA A 303 -22.56 -4.12 22.01
C ALA A 303 -23.57 -3.13 21.38
N GLY A 304 -24.83 -3.46 21.41
CA GLY A 304 -25.90 -2.65 20.82
C GLY A 304 -26.06 -2.76 19.30
N MET A 305 -25.16 -3.48 18.60
CA MET A 305 -25.33 -3.74 17.17
C MET A 305 -26.46 -4.76 16.92
N THR A 306 -27.25 -4.47 15.91
CA THR A 306 -28.32 -5.35 15.42
C THR A 306 -27.99 -5.82 14.00
N PRO A 307 -28.65 -6.84 13.47
CA PRO A 307 -28.52 -7.19 12.04
C PRO A 307 -28.79 -6.02 11.09
N ALA A 308 -29.60 -5.03 11.53
CA ALA A 308 -29.88 -3.82 10.76
C ALA A 308 -28.62 -2.93 10.62
N SER A 309 -27.68 -2.96 11.58
CA SER A 309 -26.42 -2.18 11.49
C SER A 309 -25.57 -2.57 10.28
N VAL A 310 -25.69 -3.81 9.78
CA VAL A 310 -25.03 -4.25 8.54
C VAL A 310 -25.64 -3.58 7.31
N LEU A 311 -26.92 -3.21 7.39
CA LEU A 311 -27.66 -2.59 6.29
C LEU A 311 -27.58 -1.04 6.32
N GLU A 312 -26.92 -0.47 7.31
CA GLU A 312 -26.65 0.96 7.34
C GLU A 312 -25.89 1.40 6.08
N PRO A 313 -26.24 2.53 5.46
CA PRO A 313 -25.69 2.92 4.16
C PRO A 313 -24.16 2.97 4.12
N VAL A 314 -23.49 3.49 5.17
CA VAL A 314 -22.04 3.53 5.26
C VAL A 314 -21.45 2.11 5.30
N THR A 315 -21.94 1.28 6.20
CA THR A 315 -21.48 -0.12 6.37
C THR A 315 -21.68 -0.92 5.08
N LEU A 316 -22.88 -0.85 4.50
CA LEU A 316 -23.23 -1.57 3.28
C LEU A 316 -22.42 -1.07 2.08
N GLY A 317 -22.27 0.25 1.94
CA GLY A 317 -21.50 0.87 0.87
C GLY A 317 -20.02 0.46 0.89
N ILE A 318 -19.40 0.40 2.07
CA ILE A 318 -18.02 -0.06 2.23
C ILE A 318 -17.92 -1.56 1.96
N ALA A 319 -18.76 -2.39 2.58
CA ALA A 319 -18.70 -3.84 2.43
C ALA A 319 -18.91 -4.29 0.97
N LEU A 320 -19.93 -3.75 0.29
CA LEU A 320 -20.19 -4.05 -1.13
C LEU A 320 -19.13 -3.43 -2.06
N GLY A 321 -18.64 -2.23 -1.76
CA GLY A 321 -17.55 -1.61 -2.50
C GLY A 321 -16.29 -2.47 -2.46
N LEU A 322 -15.86 -2.92 -1.29
CA LEU A 322 -14.71 -3.80 -1.12
C LEU A 322 -14.94 -5.17 -1.77
N PHE A 323 -16.07 -5.81 -1.51
CA PHE A 323 -16.29 -7.17 -1.98
C PHE A 323 -16.67 -7.21 -3.47
N ILE A 324 -17.74 -6.57 -3.87
CA ILE A 324 -18.25 -6.60 -5.26
C ILE A 324 -17.51 -5.61 -6.14
N GLY A 325 -17.25 -4.42 -5.63
CA GLY A 325 -16.62 -3.34 -6.40
C GLY A 325 -15.22 -3.69 -6.87
N LYS A 326 -14.40 -4.28 -6.00
CA LYS A 326 -13.04 -4.72 -6.38
C LYS A 326 -13.07 -5.87 -7.40
N GLN A 327 -14.01 -6.80 -7.31
CA GLN A 327 -14.16 -7.85 -8.32
C GLN A 327 -14.48 -7.26 -9.70
N ILE A 328 -15.50 -6.42 -9.77
CA ILE A 328 -15.92 -5.81 -11.04
C ILE A 328 -14.83 -4.86 -11.55
N GLY A 329 -14.28 -4.03 -10.67
CA GLY A 329 -13.30 -3.00 -11.03
C GLY A 329 -11.97 -3.59 -11.47
N VAL A 330 -11.31 -4.37 -10.61
CA VAL A 330 -9.96 -4.93 -10.88
C VAL A 330 -10.03 -5.96 -12.00
N PHE A 331 -10.94 -6.96 -11.88
CA PHE A 331 -11.04 -8.01 -12.88
C PHE A 331 -11.59 -7.49 -14.21
N GLY A 332 -12.64 -6.66 -14.17
CA GLY A 332 -13.26 -6.10 -15.39
C GLY A 332 -12.29 -5.22 -16.16
N ALA A 333 -11.57 -4.32 -15.47
CA ALA A 333 -10.57 -3.47 -16.13
C ALA A 333 -9.40 -4.29 -16.68
N ALA A 334 -8.89 -5.29 -15.94
CA ALA A 334 -7.86 -6.19 -16.44
C ALA A 334 -8.33 -6.98 -17.68
N TRP A 335 -9.56 -7.50 -17.64
CA TRP A 335 -10.15 -8.24 -18.75
C TRP A 335 -10.32 -7.34 -19.98
N LEU A 336 -10.84 -6.14 -19.84
CA LEU A 336 -11.00 -5.17 -20.94
C LEU A 336 -9.64 -4.79 -21.54
N THR A 337 -8.63 -4.52 -20.70
CA THR A 337 -7.28 -4.15 -21.14
C THR A 337 -6.66 -5.24 -22.00
N VAL A 338 -6.77 -6.51 -21.59
CA VAL A 338 -6.26 -7.63 -22.38
C VAL A 338 -7.14 -7.89 -23.62
N ARG A 339 -8.47 -7.78 -23.50
CA ARG A 339 -9.43 -8.03 -24.61
C ARG A 339 -9.25 -7.04 -25.75
N PHE A 340 -8.93 -5.78 -25.44
CA PHE A 340 -8.63 -4.76 -26.45
C PHE A 340 -7.18 -4.80 -26.95
N GLY A 341 -6.36 -5.76 -26.50
CA GLY A 341 -4.98 -5.92 -26.95
C GLY A 341 -4.02 -4.83 -26.43
N LEU A 342 -4.44 -4.04 -25.44
CA LEU A 342 -3.64 -2.97 -24.84
C LEU A 342 -2.50 -3.51 -23.98
N ALA A 343 -2.71 -4.66 -23.33
CA ALA A 343 -1.70 -5.38 -22.57
C ALA A 343 -1.82 -6.90 -22.79
N ARG A 344 -0.74 -7.61 -22.44
CA ARG A 344 -0.73 -9.09 -22.46
C ARG A 344 -0.98 -9.65 -21.08
N MET A 345 -1.62 -10.81 -21.06
CA MET A 345 -1.81 -11.56 -19.83
C MET A 345 -0.45 -12.07 -19.31
N PRO A 346 -0.16 -12.01 -18.00
CA PRO A 346 1.08 -12.54 -17.45
C PRO A 346 1.22 -14.04 -17.72
N GLU A 347 2.42 -14.47 -18.07
CA GLU A 347 2.69 -15.87 -18.38
C GLU A 347 2.40 -16.80 -17.20
N GLY A 348 1.73 -17.92 -17.48
CA GLY A 348 1.40 -18.90 -16.45
C GLY A 348 0.27 -18.53 -15.50
N VAL A 349 -0.40 -17.39 -15.71
CA VAL A 349 -1.57 -16.95 -14.93
C VAL A 349 -2.85 -17.24 -15.72
N SER A 350 -3.90 -17.68 -15.02
CA SER A 350 -5.23 -17.92 -15.60
C SER A 350 -6.21 -16.83 -15.21
N TRP A 351 -7.29 -16.65 -15.98
CA TRP A 351 -8.37 -15.71 -15.66
C TRP A 351 -9.00 -15.98 -14.29
N ALA A 352 -9.15 -17.26 -13.91
CA ALA A 352 -9.65 -17.64 -12.59
C ALA A 352 -8.70 -17.18 -11.45
N GLN A 353 -7.40 -17.16 -11.71
CA GLN A 353 -6.42 -16.64 -10.74
C GLN A 353 -6.46 -15.11 -10.67
N ILE A 354 -6.66 -14.41 -11.81
CA ILE A 354 -6.85 -12.95 -11.81
C ILE A 354 -8.15 -12.58 -11.09
N TYR A 355 -9.23 -13.35 -11.30
CA TYR A 355 -10.48 -13.13 -10.57
C TYR A 355 -10.29 -13.33 -9.06
N ALA A 356 -9.63 -14.40 -8.63
CA ALA A 356 -9.35 -14.61 -7.22
C ALA A 356 -8.41 -13.54 -6.64
N MET A 357 -7.46 -13.03 -7.42
CA MET A 357 -6.62 -11.89 -7.04
C MET A 357 -7.45 -10.61 -6.86
N SER A 358 -8.44 -10.37 -7.74
CA SER A 358 -9.33 -9.20 -7.60
C SER A 358 -10.15 -9.24 -6.31
N LEU A 359 -10.51 -10.45 -5.83
CA LEU A 359 -11.08 -10.63 -4.49
C LEU A 359 -10.08 -10.25 -3.40
N LEU A 360 -8.83 -10.69 -3.49
CA LEU A 360 -7.81 -10.31 -2.51
C LEU A 360 -7.56 -8.79 -2.50
N CYS A 361 -7.69 -8.10 -3.63
CA CYS A 361 -7.68 -6.63 -3.68
C CYS A 361 -8.86 -6.01 -2.90
N GLY A 362 -9.92 -6.75 -2.63
CA GLY A 362 -11.05 -6.34 -1.76
C GLY A 362 -10.73 -6.38 -0.25
N ILE A 363 -9.51 -6.77 0.13
CA ILE A 363 -9.04 -6.65 1.51
C ILE A 363 -8.57 -5.21 1.69
N GLY A 364 -9.44 -4.34 2.20
CA GLY A 364 -9.10 -2.93 2.44
C GLY A 364 -8.48 -2.65 3.80
N PHE A 365 -8.80 -3.47 4.77
CA PHE A 365 -8.48 -3.48 6.19
C PHE A 365 -7.77 -2.21 6.73
N THR A 366 -6.43 -2.22 6.92
CA THR A 366 -5.69 -1.09 7.51
C THR A 366 -5.85 0.20 6.70
N MET A 367 -5.77 0.12 5.37
CA MET A 367 -5.89 1.28 4.49
C MET A 367 -7.31 1.84 4.47
N SER A 368 -8.33 0.98 4.41
CA SER A 368 -9.73 1.43 4.48
C SER A 368 -10.08 2.01 5.85
N LEU A 369 -9.55 1.44 6.96
CA LEU A 369 -9.71 2.02 8.30
C LEU A 369 -9.04 3.38 8.41
N PHE A 370 -7.85 3.53 7.83
CA PHE A 370 -7.14 4.80 7.80
C PHE A 370 -7.89 5.87 7.01
N ILE A 371 -8.32 5.56 5.77
CA ILE A 371 -9.12 6.51 4.99
C ILE A 371 -10.44 6.82 5.67
N GLY A 372 -11.04 5.83 6.36
CA GLY A 372 -12.27 6.01 7.12
C GLY A 372 -12.12 7.01 8.28
N SER A 373 -11.01 6.92 9.02
CA SER A 373 -10.72 7.90 10.09
C SER A 373 -10.55 9.32 9.55
N LEU A 374 -10.02 9.49 8.34
CA LEU A 374 -9.87 10.78 7.68
C LEU A 374 -11.19 11.31 7.11
N ALA A 375 -12.00 10.43 6.53
CA ALA A 375 -13.23 10.81 5.84
C ALA A 375 -14.25 11.48 6.76
N PHE A 376 -14.22 11.13 8.04
CA PHE A 376 -15.20 11.59 9.03
C PHE A 376 -14.56 12.35 10.21
N GLU A 377 -13.26 12.69 10.13
CA GLU A 377 -12.53 13.40 11.20
C GLU A 377 -13.15 14.74 11.59
N ASN A 378 -13.72 15.46 10.63
CA ASN A 378 -14.28 16.80 10.83
C ASN A 378 -15.77 16.80 11.19
N LEU A 379 -16.38 15.64 11.44
CA LEU A 379 -17.78 15.57 11.85
C LEU A 379 -17.92 15.75 13.37
N PRO A 380 -19.07 16.32 13.82
CA PRO A 380 -19.37 16.40 15.25
C PRO A 380 -19.39 15.02 15.91
N PRO A 381 -19.00 14.89 17.20
CA PRO A 381 -18.93 13.59 17.89
C PRO A 381 -20.25 12.82 17.93
N ASP A 382 -21.38 13.51 17.88
CA ASP A 382 -22.73 12.92 17.80
C ASP A 382 -23.04 12.30 16.44
N GLN A 383 -22.22 12.54 15.42
CA GLN A 383 -22.29 11.98 14.08
C GLN A 383 -21.09 11.05 13.79
N ALA A 384 -20.57 10.38 14.80
CA ALA A 384 -19.44 9.47 14.64
C ALA A 384 -19.83 8.24 13.81
N PHE A 385 -19.09 8.02 12.71
CA PHE A 385 -19.27 6.84 11.83
C PHE A 385 -18.19 5.76 12.02
N ASP A 386 -17.41 5.83 13.11
CA ASP A 386 -16.32 4.88 13.35
C ASP A 386 -16.78 3.43 13.38
N ALA A 387 -17.85 3.14 14.11
CA ALA A 387 -18.39 1.79 14.22
C ALA A 387 -18.96 1.26 12.89
N PRO A 388 -19.79 2.00 12.13
CA PRO A 388 -20.23 1.61 10.79
C PRO A 388 -19.07 1.41 9.79
N VAL A 389 -18.06 2.27 9.81
CA VAL A 389 -16.87 2.16 8.97
C VAL A 389 -16.11 0.87 9.28
N ARG A 390 -15.75 0.66 10.55
CA ARG A 390 -15.00 -0.52 10.99
C ARG A 390 -15.75 -1.81 10.68
N LEU A 391 -17.08 -1.84 10.90
CA LEU A 391 -17.92 -2.98 10.59
C LEU A 391 -17.95 -3.28 9.08
N GLY A 392 -18.14 -2.26 8.24
CA GLY A 392 -18.16 -2.40 6.78
C GLY A 392 -16.81 -2.89 6.24
N VAL A 393 -15.70 -2.33 6.72
CA VAL A 393 -14.34 -2.74 6.36
C VAL A 393 -14.07 -4.19 6.79
N LEU A 394 -14.48 -4.57 8.01
CA LEU A 394 -14.28 -5.93 8.52
C LEU A 394 -15.05 -6.96 7.67
N ILE A 395 -16.34 -6.71 7.42
CA ILE A 395 -17.18 -7.60 6.59
C ILE A 395 -16.62 -7.74 5.18
N GLY A 396 -16.34 -6.63 4.51
CA GLY A 396 -15.80 -6.62 3.14
C GLY A 396 -14.46 -7.33 3.05
N SER A 397 -13.52 -7.02 3.96
CA SER A 397 -12.17 -7.59 3.96
C SER A 397 -12.15 -9.09 4.28
N VAL A 398 -12.88 -9.53 5.32
CA VAL A 398 -12.93 -10.95 5.72
C VAL A 398 -13.59 -11.79 4.63
N THR A 399 -14.69 -11.30 4.06
CA THR A 399 -15.39 -12.01 2.97
C THR A 399 -14.50 -12.13 1.74
N SER A 400 -13.84 -11.04 1.34
CA SER A 400 -12.91 -11.00 0.20
C SER A 400 -11.71 -11.92 0.41
N ALA A 401 -11.09 -11.88 1.60
CA ALA A 401 -9.97 -12.74 1.97
C ALA A 401 -10.33 -14.23 1.92
N THR A 402 -11.46 -14.58 2.54
CA THR A 402 -11.92 -15.97 2.66
C THR A 402 -12.25 -16.56 1.30
N ILE A 403 -13.05 -15.87 0.50
CA ILE A 403 -13.48 -16.37 -0.81
C ILE A 403 -12.30 -16.38 -1.79
N GLY A 404 -11.47 -15.34 -1.82
CA GLY A 404 -10.26 -15.28 -2.64
C GLY A 404 -9.28 -16.40 -2.33
N TYR A 405 -9.03 -16.65 -1.02
CA TYR A 405 -8.21 -17.78 -0.57
C TYR A 405 -8.80 -19.13 -0.99
N MET A 406 -10.11 -19.35 -0.77
CA MET A 406 -10.77 -20.61 -1.15
C MET A 406 -10.67 -20.88 -2.65
N ILE A 407 -10.96 -19.90 -3.50
CA ILE A 407 -10.84 -20.06 -4.95
C ILE A 407 -9.41 -20.47 -5.31
N LEU A 408 -8.39 -19.73 -4.86
CA LEU A 408 -6.99 -20.08 -5.17
C LEU A 408 -6.58 -21.42 -4.60
N ARG A 409 -7.10 -21.83 -3.43
CA ARG A 409 -6.79 -23.08 -2.77
C ARG A 409 -7.35 -24.28 -3.53
N PHE A 410 -8.53 -24.16 -4.16
CA PHE A 410 -9.22 -25.24 -4.84
C PHE A 410 -9.06 -25.21 -6.36
N LEU A 411 -8.48 -24.15 -6.95
CA LEU A 411 -8.15 -24.14 -8.37
C LEU A 411 -7.21 -25.31 -8.70
N PRO A 412 -7.50 -26.07 -9.79
CA PRO A 412 -6.62 -27.15 -10.24
C PRO A 412 -5.23 -26.61 -10.55
N ARG A 413 -4.20 -27.29 -10.08
CA ARG A 413 -2.82 -26.97 -10.46
C ARG A 413 -2.68 -27.23 -11.96
N ARG A 414 -2.60 -26.18 -12.77
CA ARG A 414 -2.24 -26.34 -14.18
C ARG A 414 -0.79 -26.84 -14.20
N TRP A 415 -0.62 -28.03 -14.73
CA TRP A 415 0.68 -28.62 -15.00
C TRP A 415 1.46 -27.68 -15.94
N SER A 416 2.57 -27.12 -15.47
CA SER A 416 3.49 -26.40 -16.35
C SER A 416 4.08 -27.41 -17.32
N PRO A 417 4.00 -27.22 -18.65
CA PRO A 417 4.74 -28.06 -19.57
C PRO A 417 6.22 -27.99 -19.16
N LYS A 418 6.88 -29.13 -18.94
CA LYS A 418 8.34 -29.17 -18.80
C LYS A 418 8.95 -28.39 -19.96
N PRO A 419 9.98 -27.56 -19.73
CA PRO A 419 10.72 -26.96 -20.83
C PRO A 419 11.16 -28.13 -21.75
N ARG A 420 10.81 -28.01 -23.03
CA ARG A 420 11.31 -28.95 -24.04
C ARG A 420 12.81 -28.88 -23.92
N SER A 421 13.41 -30.00 -23.46
CA SER A 421 14.83 -30.24 -23.61
C SER A 421 15.12 -30.07 -25.10
N SER A 422 15.88 -29.01 -25.46
CA SER A 422 16.48 -28.88 -26.78
C SER A 422 17.34 -30.14 -26.95
N GLY A 423 16.79 -31.13 -27.64
CA GLY A 423 17.52 -32.31 -28.09
C GLY A 423 18.70 -31.86 -28.93
N SER A 424 19.83 -32.36 -28.52
CA SER A 424 21.10 -32.33 -29.19
C SER A 424 21.05 -32.49 -30.70
#